data_7a0a63a3263d8a87ef7c872abaf03dfc
#
_entry.id   7a0a63a3263d8a87ef7c872abaf03dfc
#
_cell.length_a   1.000
_cell.length_b   1.000
_cell.length_c   1.000
_cell.angle_alpha   90.00
_cell.angle_beta   90.00
_cell.angle_gamma   90.00
#
_symmetry.space_group_name_H-M   'P 1'
#
loop_
_entity.id
_entity.type
_entity.pdbx_description
1 polymer ?
#
loop_
_entity_poly.entity_id
_entity_poly.type
_entity_poly.pdbx_seq_one_letter_code
_entity_poly.pdbx_strand_id
1 'polypeptide(L)' 'MTNSVIDPNSKIDQSVKIGPFCVIGPDVEIGPDCILHSHVVIKGPTKIKEGNIFYQFSTIGED' A
#
# COMPACT_ATOMS: atom_id res chain seq x y z
N MET A 1 -11.23 12.16 4.38
CA MET A 1 -11.50 10.82 3.81
C MET A 1 -10.58 10.58 2.63
N THR A 2 -9.94 9.44 2.58
CA THR A 2 -9.03 9.13 1.50
C THR A 2 -9.78 8.65 0.26
N ASN A 3 -9.23 8.93 -0.90
CA ASN A 3 -9.76 8.43 -2.17
C ASN A 3 -9.03 7.17 -2.62
N SER A 4 -8.44 6.46 -1.67
CA SER A 4 -7.70 5.26 -1.98
C SER A 4 -8.61 4.06 -2.06
N VAL A 5 -8.25 3.12 -2.93
CA VAL A 5 -8.96 1.86 -3.08
C VAL A 5 -8.14 0.77 -2.40
N ILE A 6 -8.69 0.19 -1.36
CA ILE A 6 -8.00 -0.83 -0.58
C ILE A 6 -8.84 -2.10 -0.62
N ASP A 7 -8.24 -3.18 -1.13
CA ASP A 7 -8.95 -4.45 -1.21
C ASP A 7 -9.17 -5.02 0.19
N PRO A 8 -10.36 -5.54 0.49
CA PRO A 8 -10.64 -6.09 1.81
C PRO A 8 -9.79 -7.31 2.16
N ASN A 9 -9.20 -7.96 1.17
CA ASN A 9 -8.31 -9.09 1.43
C ASN A 9 -6.86 -8.67 1.65
N SER A 10 -6.59 -7.40 1.73
CA SER A 10 -5.26 -6.92 2.07
C SER A 10 -5.11 -6.82 3.58
N LYS A 11 -3.87 -6.96 4.04
CA LYS A 11 -3.55 -6.84 5.46
C LYS A 11 -2.60 -5.67 5.63
N ILE A 12 -3.11 -4.61 6.21
CA ILE A 12 -2.35 -3.38 6.38
C ILE A 12 -2.27 -3.06 7.86
N ASP A 13 -1.05 -2.92 8.37
CA ASP A 13 -0.87 -2.55 9.77
C ASP A 13 -1.48 -1.17 10.02
N GLN A 14 -2.07 -0.99 11.20
CA GLN A 14 -2.76 0.25 11.51
C GLN A 14 -1.84 1.46 11.59
N SER A 15 -0.55 1.25 11.73
CA SER A 15 0.42 2.35 11.75
C SER A 15 0.80 2.85 10.36
N VAL A 16 0.37 2.15 9.31
CA VAL A 16 0.67 2.54 7.93
C VAL A 16 -0.07 3.81 7.57
N LYS A 17 0.65 4.75 6.96
CA LYS A 17 0.06 5.98 6.47
C LYS A 17 -0.12 5.87 4.96
N ILE A 18 -1.34 6.07 4.51
CA ILE A 18 -1.68 5.93 3.10
C ILE A 18 -2.17 7.27 2.58
N GLY A 19 -1.50 7.78 1.57
CA GLY A 19 -1.90 9.01 0.92
C GLY A 19 -3.11 8.81 0.00
N PRO A 20 -3.57 9.89 -0.62
CA PRO A 20 -4.74 9.80 -1.51
C PRO A 20 -4.41 9.08 -2.82
N PHE A 21 -5.46 8.52 -3.42
CA PHE A 21 -5.37 7.89 -4.75
C PHE A 21 -4.41 6.71 -4.81
N CYS A 22 -4.25 6.01 -3.70
CA CYS A 22 -3.50 4.76 -3.70
C CYS A 22 -4.42 3.60 -4.04
N VAL A 23 -3.87 2.57 -4.68
CA VAL A 23 -4.61 1.36 -5.00
C VAL A 23 -3.85 0.18 -4.41
N ILE A 24 -4.52 -0.57 -3.55
CA ILE A 24 -3.93 -1.74 -2.91
C ILE A 24 -4.78 -2.95 -3.26
N GLY A 25 -4.18 -3.89 -3.96
CA GLY A 25 -4.88 -5.09 -4.42
C GLY A 25 -5.01 -6.17 -3.37
N PRO A 26 -5.59 -7.31 -3.75
CA PRO A 26 -5.77 -8.43 -2.83
C PRO A 26 -4.44 -9.10 -2.50
N ASP A 27 -4.40 -9.75 -1.36
CA ASP A 27 -3.22 -10.51 -0.91
C ASP A 27 -1.97 -9.65 -0.74
N VAL A 28 -2.17 -8.38 -0.45
CA VAL A 28 -1.06 -7.46 -0.11
C VAL A 28 -0.96 -7.38 1.40
N GLU A 29 0.26 -7.55 1.92
CA GLU A 29 0.54 -7.38 3.35
C GLU A 29 1.54 -6.25 3.50
N ILE A 30 1.19 -5.26 4.31
CA ILE A 30 2.05 -4.11 4.56
C ILE A 30 2.37 -4.06 6.05
N GLY A 31 3.65 -4.14 6.37
CA GLY A 31 4.12 -4.11 7.74
C GLY A 31 4.01 -2.73 8.39
N PRO A 32 4.34 -2.64 9.68
CA PRO A 32 4.17 -1.39 10.42
C PRO A 32 5.14 -0.31 9.96
N ASP A 33 4.76 0.93 10.25
CA ASP A 33 5.61 2.10 10.00
C ASP A 33 5.94 2.32 8.53
N CYS A 34 5.08 1.84 7.62
CA CYS A 34 5.23 2.12 6.20
C CYS A 34 4.48 3.40 5.86
N ILE A 35 4.97 4.11 4.85
CA ILE A 35 4.34 5.34 4.39
C ILE A 35 4.16 5.24 2.88
N LEU A 36 2.93 5.41 2.45
CA LEU A 36 2.60 5.45 1.03
C LEU A 36 2.19 6.88 0.69
N HIS A 37 2.92 7.48 -0.23
CA HIS A 37 2.55 8.80 -0.74
C HIS A 37 1.36 8.67 -1.69
N SER A 38 1.02 9.73 -2.40
CA SER A 38 -0.13 9.68 -3.30
C SER A 38 0.17 8.85 -4.55
N HIS A 39 -0.88 8.27 -5.13
CA HIS A 39 -0.78 7.55 -6.41
C HIS A 39 0.18 6.35 -6.36
N VAL A 40 0.19 5.63 -5.25
CA VAL A 40 0.98 4.41 -5.13
C VAL A 40 0.08 3.22 -5.43
N VAL A 41 0.53 2.34 -6.31
CA VAL A 41 -0.21 1.14 -6.69
C VAL A 41 0.55 -0.08 -6.19
N ILE A 42 -0.09 -0.91 -5.39
CA ILE A 42 0.51 -2.14 -4.88
C ILE A 42 -0.40 -3.31 -5.26
N LYS A 43 0.14 -4.23 -6.03
CA LYS A 43 -0.60 -5.40 -6.47
C LYS A 43 -0.11 -6.64 -5.74
N GLY A 44 -1.02 -7.51 -5.43
CA GLY A 44 -0.69 -8.75 -4.77
C GLY A 44 -0.48 -9.90 -5.73
N PRO A 45 0.03 -11.02 -5.22
CA PRO A 45 0.43 -11.15 -3.82
C PRO A 45 1.77 -10.47 -3.55
N THR A 46 1.83 -9.69 -2.50
CA THR A 46 3.03 -8.94 -2.16
C THR A 46 3.10 -8.76 -0.65
N LYS A 47 4.27 -8.94 -0.10
CA LYS A 47 4.50 -8.72 1.32
C LYS A 47 5.55 -7.64 1.50
N ILE A 48 5.17 -6.58 2.17
CA ILE A 48 6.05 -5.43 2.41
C ILE A 48 6.46 -5.42 3.87
N LYS A 49 7.75 -5.37 4.10
CA LYS A 49 8.27 -5.34 5.45
C LYS A 49 8.11 -3.95 6.07
N GLU A 50 8.38 -3.87 7.37
CA GLU A 50 8.24 -2.63 8.10
C GLU A 50 9.18 -1.54 7.64
N GLY A 51 8.80 -0.30 7.90
CA GLY A 51 9.70 0.84 7.73
C GLY A 51 9.97 1.27 6.31
N ASN A 52 9.12 0.89 5.36
CA ASN A 52 9.31 1.26 3.96
C ASN A 52 8.53 2.52 3.60
N ILE A 53 9.10 3.31 2.70
CA ILE A 53 8.46 4.52 2.21
C ILE A 53 8.33 4.40 0.69
N PHE A 54 7.11 4.60 0.20
CA PHE A 54 6.83 4.56 -1.23
C PHE A 54 6.43 5.95 -1.69
N TYR A 55 7.18 6.47 -2.65
CA TYR A 55 6.92 7.79 -3.19
C TYR A 55 5.82 7.76 -4.23
N GLN A 56 5.32 8.93 -4.59
CA GLN A 56 4.21 9.01 -5.55
C GLN A 56 4.56 8.37 -6.88
N PHE A 57 3.52 7.83 -7.52
CA PHE A 57 3.61 7.13 -8.80
C PHE A 57 4.46 5.87 -8.75
N SER A 58 4.58 5.27 -7.58
CA SER A 58 5.26 3.97 -7.44
C SER A 58 4.31 2.83 -7.74
N THR A 59 4.83 1.79 -8.38
CA THR A 59 4.07 0.58 -8.66
C THR A 59 4.85 -0.61 -8.12
N ILE A 60 4.20 -1.41 -7.28
CA ILE A 60 4.84 -2.52 -6.58
C ILE A 60 4.12 -3.82 -6.93
N GLY A 61 4.88 -4.88 -7.11
CA GLY A 61 4.30 -6.21 -7.33
C GLY A 61 3.75 -6.43 -8.73
N GLU A 62 4.10 -5.60 -9.66
CA GLU A 62 3.68 -5.76 -11.04
C GLU A 62 4.72 -6.52 -11.83
N ASP A 63 4.27 -7.48 -12.61
CA ASP A 63 5.15 -8.29 -13.45
C ASP A 63 5.56 -7.55 -14.71
#